data_6e2c2b19ce3bb5fb6dbc1620b3462675
#
_entry.id   6e2c2b19ce3bb5fb6dbc1620b3462675
#
_cell.length_a   1.000
_cell.length_b   1.000
_cell.length_c   1.000
_cell.angle_alpha   90.00
_cell.angle_beta   90.00
_cell.angle_gamma   90.00
#
_symmetry.space_group_name_H-M   'P 1'
#
loop_
_entity.id
_entity.type
_entity.pdbx_description
1 polymer ?
#
loop_
_entity_poly.entity_id
_entity_poly.type
_entity_poly.pdbx_seq_one_letter_code
_entity_poly.pdbx_strand_id
1 'polypeptide(L)'
;MSNRDFNLMQRAFAEAAKSDWLFTAPNPLVGAIALCGGHVVAYGHHQQFGQAHAEEMALQDCQQADELYVTLEPCSSTGGAKKRDACVALISKSNVKRVVIGATDPDPRHAGRAVELLRKQGIEVELLDCDEQFAAQNPAFLSHLTREIPFTIVKWASTADGFIASSSGKSKWISNAESRAEVHQLRSASQAIAVAKGTVVADNPSLTARDVEHNVLDTKVLIGCANAVDNDFKILQDDMQRLW
;
A
#
# COMPACT_ATOMS: atom_id res chain seq x y z
N MET A 1 -16.20 13.88 -20.10
CA MET A 1 -15.98 12.47 -19.63
C MET A 1 -17.12 11.61 -20.15
N SER A 2 -16.82 10.51 -20.87
CA SER A 2 -17.87 9.62 -21.34
C SER A 2 -18.38 8.76 -20.16
N ASN A 3 -19.67 8.42 -20.19
CA ASN A 3 -20.27 7.55 -19.16
C ASN A 3 -19.60 6.14 -19.18
N ARG A 4 -19.10 5.72 -20.36
CA ARG A 4 -18.35 4.47 -20.55
C ARG A 4 -17.02 4.51 -19.77
N ASP A 5 -16.24 5.57 -19.95
CA ASP A 5 -14.90 5.66 -19.35
C ASP A 5 -15.00 5.71 -17.83
N PHE A 6 -15.98 6.45 -17.31
CA PHE A 6 -16.27 6.48 -15.88
C PHE A 6 -16.58 5.08 -15.34
N ASN A 7 -17.50 4.34 -15.98
CA ASN A 7 -17.88 3.01 -15.51
C ASN A 7 -16.72 2.01 -15.56
N LEU A 8 -15.86 2.08 -16.58
CA LEU A 8 -14.67 1.23 -16.68
C LEU A 8 -13.64 1.61 -15.63
N MET A 9 -13.45 2.90 -15.35
CA MET A 9 -12.56 3.35 -14.27
C MET A 9 -13.06 2.89 -12.90
N GLN A 10 -14.37 2.92 -12.63
CA GLN A 10 -14.91 2.37 -11.38
C GLN A 10 -14.60 0.86 -11.22
N ARG A 11 -14.62 0.11 -12.33
CA ARG A 11 -14.20 -1.30 -12.31
C ARG A 11 -12.70 -1.45 -12.05
N ALA A 12 -11.85 -0.55 -12.56
CA ALA A 12 -10.43 -0.53 -12.25
C ALA A 12 -10.17 -0.23 -10.76
N PHE A 13 -10.93 0.70 -10.16
CA PHE A 13 -10.88 0.95 -8.72
C PHE A 13 -11.36 -0.25 -7.89
N ALA A 14 -12.40 -0.95 -8.35
CA ALA A 14 -12.84 -2.19 -7.71
C ALA A 14 -11.78 -3.30 -7.83
N GLU A 15 -11.02 -3.33 -8.92
CA GLU A 15 -9.88 -4.25 -9.08
C GLU A 15 -8.75 -3.90 -8.11
N ALA A 16 -8.39 -2.61 -7.97
CA ALA A 16 -7.41 -2.14 -6.99
C ALA A 16 -7.77 -2.55 -5.55
N ALA A 17 -9.06 -2.50 -5.20
CA ALA A 17 -9.58 -2.86 -3.88
C ALA A 17 -9.44 -4.36 -3.52
N LYS A 18 -9.08 -5.22 -4.47
CA LYS A 18 -8.75 -6.63 -4.18
C LYS A 18 -7.39 -6.80 -3.51
N SER A 19 -6.53 -5.80 -3.63
CA SER A 19 -5.23 -5.78 -2.96
C SER A 19 -5.36 -5.32 -1.52
N ASP A 20 -4.48 -5.82 -0.68
CA ASP A 20 -4.33 -5.35 0.69
C ASP A 20 -3.10 -4.43 0.77
N TRP A 21 -3.28 -3.22 1.30
CA TRP A 21 -2.19 -2.26 1.48
C TRP A 21 -1.07 -2.79 2.38
N LEU A 22 -1.37 -3.75 3.27
CA LEU A 22 -0.39 -4.42 4.12
C LEU A 22 0.70 -5.15 3.30
N PHE A 23 0.34 -5.65 2.12
CA PHE A 23 1.27 -6.36 1.23
C PHE A 23 1.88 -5.44 0.18
N THR A 24 1.16 -4.40 -0.25
CA THR A 24 1.64 -3.49 -1.30
C THR A 24 2.53 -2.37 -0.77
N ALA A 25 2.43 -2.03 0.53
CA ALA A 25 3.20 -0.94 1.12
C ALA A 25 4.73 -1.12 0.88
N PRO A 26 5.46 -0.03 0.55
CA PRO A 26 5.03 1.37 0.49
C PRO A 26 4.33 1.79 -0.82
N ASN A 27 4.07 0.87 -1.75
CA ASN A 27 3.39 1.14 -3.01
C ASN A 27 1.87 1.32 -2.79
N PRO A 28 1.20 2.11 -3.66
CA PRO A 28 -0.25 2.28 -3.61
C PRO A 28 -1.00 1.03 -4.12
N LEU A 29 -2.28 0.97 -3.76
CA LEU A 29 -3.25 0.09 -4.39
C LEU A 29 -3.55 0.64 -5.79
N VAL A 30 -3.23 -0.13 -6.81
CA VAL A 30 -3.48 0.23 -8.21
C VAL A 30 -4.21 -0.91 -8.89
N GLY A 31 -5.21 -0.57 -9.70
CA GLY A 31 -5.95 -1.50 -10.55
C GLY A 31 -5.88 -1.08 -12.00
N ALA A 32 -5.87 -2.05 -12.89
CA ALA A 32 -5.89 -1.86 -14.33
C ALA A 32 -6.86 -2.80 -15.02
N ILE A 33 -7.42 -2.35 -16.14
CA ILE A 33 -8.29 -3.13 -17.01
C ILE A 33 -7.81 -2.98 -18.45
N ALA A 34 -7.57 -4.09 -19.14
CA ALA A 34 -7.25 -4.11 -20.56
C ALA A 34 -8.50 -4.46 -21.39
N LEU A 35 -8.69 -3.72 -22.49
CA LEU A 35 -9.78 -3.94 -23.44
C LEU A 35 -9.24 -4.28 -24.82
N CYS A 36 -10.04 -5.03 -25.57
CA CYS A 36 -9.85 -5.29 -27.00
C CYS A 36 -11.18 -5.10 -27.72
N GLY A 37 -11.21 -4.22 -28.72
CA GLY A 37 -12.43 -3.89 -29.46
C GLY A 37 -13.59 -3.42 -28.57
N GLY A 38 -13.30 -2.73 -27.49
CA GLY A 38 -14.27 -2.23 -26.52
C GLY A 38 -14.74 -3.24 -25.47
N HIS A 39 -14.27 -4.48 -25.49
CA HIS A 39 -14.60 -5.51 -24.51
C HIS A 39 -13.45 -5.71 -23.53
N VAL A 40 -13.77 -5.85 -22.23
CA VAL A 40 -12.76 -6.15 -21.22
C VAL A 40 -12.25 -7.57 -21.39
N VAL A 41 -10.93 -7.69 -21.52
CA VAL A 41 -10.24 -8.97 -21.77
C VAL A 41 -9.32 -9.39 -20.62
N ALA A 42 -8.84 -8.44 -19.81
CA ALA A 42 -7.99 -8.73 -18.66
C ALA A 42 -8.14 -7.70 -17.55
N TYR A 43 -7.76 -8.11 -16.36
CA TYR A 43 -7.69 -7.31 -15.15
C TYR A 43 -6.32 -7.47 -14.50
N GLY A 44 -5.86 -6.43 -13.83
CA GLY A 44 -4.63 -6.48 -13.05
C GLY A 44 -4.73 -5.60 -11.81
N HIS A 45 -4.10 -6.00 -10.72
CA HIS A 45 -3.93 -5.20 -9.52
C HIS A 45 -2.57 -5.49 -8.90
N HIS A 46 -1.96 -4.48 -8.30
CA HIS A 46 -0.69 -4.66 -7.62
C HIS A 46 -0.89 -5.47 -6.35
N GLN A 47 -0.37 -6.67 -6.29
CA GLN A 47 -0.65 -7.62 -5.19
C GLN A 47 0.31 -7.47 -4.02
N GLN A 48 1.59 -7.23 -4.31
CA GLN A 48 2.63 -7.22 -3.29
C GLN A 48 3.82 -6.35 -3.71
N PHE A 49 4.43 -5.67 -2.75
CA PHE A 49 5.65 -4.89 -2.95
C PHE A 49 6.73 -5.70 -3.66
N GLY A 50 7.33 -5.13 -4.70
CA GLY A 50 8.37 -5.76 -5.51
C GLY A 50 7.85 -6.74 -6.59
N GLN A 51 6.55 -7.02 -6.63
CA GLN A 51 5.91 -7.82 -7.68
C GLN A 51 5.36 -6.97 -8.83
N ALA A 52 4.69 -7.61 -9.79
CA ALA A 52 4.12 -6.99 -10.97
C ALA A 52 3.19 -5.82 -10.61
N HIS A 53 3.25 -4.75 -11.40
CA HIS A 53 2.29 -3.66 -11.31
C HIS A 53 0.97 -4.06 -11.99
N ALA A 54 -0.10 -3.31 -11.72
CA ALA A 54 -1.42 -3.59 -12.26
C ALA A 54 -1.43 -3.63 -13.79
N GLU A 55 -0.72 -2.70 -14.43
CA GLU A 55 -0.60 -2.63 -15.89
C GLU A 55 0.12 -3.85 -16.46
N GLU A 56 1.20 -4.30 -15.81
CA GLU A 56 1.94 -5.51 -16.19
C GLU A 56 1.03 -6.73 -16.13
N MET A 57 0.28 -6.88 -15.04
CA MET A 57 -0.68 -7.99 -14.87
C MET A 57 -1.80 -7.96 -15.89
N ALA A 58 -2.37 -6.78 -16.18
CA ALA A 58 -3.45 -6.64 -17.15
C ALA A 58 -2.99 -6.89 -18.60
N LEU A 59 -1.71 -6.65 -18.93
CA LEU A 59 -1.18 -6.79 -20.27
C LEU A 59 -0.40 -8.09 -20.50
N GLN A 60 0.02 -8.80 -19.44
CA GLN A 60 0.89 -9.96 -19.52
C GLN A 60 0.35 -11.06 -20.45
N ASP A 61 -0.94 -11.35 -20.38
CA ASP A 61 -1.59 -12.41 -21.15
C ASP A 61 -2.49 -11.87 -22.26
N CYS A 62 -2.46 -10.56 -22.51
CA CYS A 62 -3.36 -9.90 -23.45
C CYS A 62 -2.63 -9.03 -24.48
N GLN A 63 -1.93 -9.69 -25.41
CA GLN A 63 -1.23 -8.99 -26.51
C GLN A 63 -2.16 -8.25 -27.50
N GLN A 64 -3.46 -8.50 -27.43
CA GLN A 64 -4.46 -7.89 -28.34
C GLN A 64 -5.14 -6.66 -27.75
N ALA A 65 -4.78 -6.25 -26.53
CA ALA A 65 -5.37 -5.09 -25.88
C ALA A 65 -5.06 -3.80 -26.69
N ASP A 66 -6.10 -3.06 -26.97
CA ASP A 66 -6.04 -1.76 -27.68
C ASP A 66 -6.34 -0.57 -26.78
N GLU A 67 -7.00 -0.80 -25.63
CA GLU A 67 -7.24 0.21 -24.58
C GLU A 67 -6.79 -0.32 -23.20
N LEU A 68 -6.26 0.59 -22.37
CA LEU A 68 -5.90 0.32 -20.97
C LEU A 68 -6.49 1.40 -20.08
N TYR A 69 -7.18 0.98 -19.02
CA TYR A 69 -7.65 1.82 -17.93
C TYR A 69 -6.80 1.53 -16.69
N VAL A 70 -6.28 2.54 -16.05
CA VAL A 70 -5.45 2.41 -14.84
C VAL A 70 -5.81 3.48 -13.83
N THR A 71 -5.92 3.12 -12.56
CA THR A 71 -6.37 4.03 -11.49
C THR A 71 -5.36 5.11 -11.13
N LEU A 72 -4.07 4.87 -11.39
CA LEU A 72 -2.97 5.80 -11.14
C LEU A 72 -2.10 5.94 -12.40
N GLU A 73 -1.51 7.09 -12.60
CA GLU A 73 -0.54 7.34 -13.65
C GLU A 73 0.57 6.28 -13.67
N PRO A 74 0.82 5.60 -14.83
CA PRO A 74 1.83 4.55 -14.95
C PRO A 74 3.23 5.03 -14.60
N CYS A 75 4.01 4.21 -13.92
CA CYS A 75 5.37 4.60 -13.56
C CYS A 75 6.24 4.83 -14.81
N SER A 76 6.98 5.95 -14.82
CA SER A 76 7.80 6.41 -15.96
C SER A 76 9.30 6.23 -15.75
N SER A 77 9.76 5.91 -14.53
CA SER A 77 11.18 5.80 -14.19
C SER A 77 11.63 4.35 -14.09
N THR A 78 12.84 4.08 -14.65
CA THR A 78 13.58 2.81 -14.48
C THR A 78 14.63 2.89 -13.37
N GLY A 79 14.67 4.00 -12.60
CA GLY A 79 15.74 4.28 -11.62
C GLY A 79 15.60 3.56 -10.28
N GLY A 80 16.73 3.30 -9.63
CA GLY A 80 16.82 2.67 -8.30
C GLY A 80 16.94 1.14 -8.36
N ALA A 81 16.59 0.47 -7.29
CA ALA A 81 16.63 -0.99 -7.17
C ALA A 81 15.59 -1.75 -8.02
N LYS A 82 14.89 -1.08 -8.95
CA LYS A 82 13.88 -1.68 -9.81
C LYS A 82 14.54 -2.64 -10.81
N LYS A 83 14.28 -3.93 -10.65
CA LYS A 83 14.67 -5.00 -11.58
C LYS A 83 13.74 -5.11 -12.80
N ARG A 84 12.73 -4.22 -12.94
CA ARG A 84 11.66 -4.30 -13.96
C ARG A 84 11.60 -3.04 -14.81
N ASP A 85 11.16 -3.21 -16.06
CA ASP A 85 10.85 -2.09 -16.96
C ASP A 85 9.78 -1.18 -16.34
N ALA A 86 9.83 0.11 -16.63
CA ALA A 86 8.76 1.04 -16.27
C ALA A 86 7.47 0.67 -17.00
N CYS A 87 6.30 0.89 -16.37
CA CYS A 87 5.00 0.58 -16.97
C CYS A 87 4.79 1.31 -18.30
N VAL A 88 5.28 2.56 -18.41
CA VAL A 88 5.29 3.30 -19.70
C VAL A 88 6.00 2.50 -20.79
N ALA A 89 7.17 1.92 -20.53
CA ALA A 89 7.92 1.15 -21.52
C ALA A 89 7.19 -0.15 -21.90
N LEU A 90 6.50 -0.77 -20.95
CA LEU A 90 5.69 -1.98 -21.18
C LEU A 90 4.46 -1.65 -22.05
N ILE A 91 3.74 -0.58 -21.72
CA ILE A 91 2.59 -0.10 -22.51
C ILE A 91 3.03 0.23 -23.93
N SER A 92 4.19 0.90 -24.09
CA SER A 92 4.73 1.28 -25.41
C SER A 92 5.13 0.10 -26.29
N LYS A 93 5.49 -1.03 -25.68
CA LYS A 93 5.81 -2.27 -26.40
C LYS A 93 4.56 -3.11 -26.74
N SER A 94 3.41 -2.76 -26.18
CA SER A 94 2.13 -3.44 -26.40
C SER A 94 1.39 -2.88 -27.63
N ASN A 95 0.21 -3.43 -27.92
CA ASN A 95 -0.67 -2.93 -28.97
C ASN A 95 -1.64 -1.83 -28.49
N VAL A 96 -1.50 -1.36 -27.25
CA VAL A 96 -2.37 -0.33 -26.66
C VAL A 96 -2.24 0.97 -27.42
N LYS A 97 -3.38 1.50 -27.87
CA LYS A 97 -3.51 2.75 -28.60
C LYS A 97 -4.09 3.88 -27.76
N ARG A 98 -4.82 3.53 -26.70
CA ARG A 98 -5.45 4.47 -25.78
C ARG A 98 -5.25 4.06 -24.34
N VAL A 99 -4.81 5.00 -23.50
CA VAL A 99 -4.68 4.83 -22.06
C VAL A 99 -5.58 5.84 -21.34
N VAL A 100 -6.41 5.37 -20.44
CA VAL A 100 -7.26 6.21 -19.59
C VAL A 100 -6.74 6.10 -18.15
N ILE A 101 -6.36 7.23 -17.59
CA ILE A 101 -5.72 7.33 -16.28
C ILE A 101 -6.71 7.96 -15.29
N GLY A 102 -6.91 7.34 -14.14
CA GLY A 102 -7.84 7.82 -13.11
C GLY A 102 -7.30 9.01 -12.34
N ALA A 103 -6.09 8.90 -11.82
CA ALA A 103 -5.43 9.93 -11.01
C ALA A 103 -3.99 10.17 -11.50
N THR A 104 -3.55 11.42 -11.39
CA THR A 104 -2.16 11.79 -11.65
C THR A 104 -1.26 11.32 -10.49
N ASP A 105 0.00 10.98 -10.78
CA ASP A 105 0.95 10.63 -9.72
C ASP A 105 1.11 11.82 -8.75
N PRO A 106 0.82 11.64 -7.45
CA PRO A 106 0.92 12.72 -6.48
C PRO A 106 2.36 13.17 -6.19
N ASP A 107 3.38 12.40 -6.62
CA ASP A 107 4.78 12.81 -6.52
C ASP A 107 5.09 13.83 -7.64
N PRO A 108 5.42 15.10 -7.30
CA PRO A 108 5.72 16.13 -8.30
C PRO A 108 6.87 15.78 -9.24
N ARG A 109 7.73 14.83 -8.85
CA ARG A 109 8.84 14.34 -9.69
C ARG A 109 8.36 13.44 -10.83
N HIS A 110 7.15 12.89 -10.71
CA HIS A 110 6.56 11.91 -11.63
C HIS A 110 5.29 12.41 -12.31
N ALA A 111 4.57 13.34 -11.68
CA ALA A 111 3.29 13.88 -12.13
C ALA A 111 3.31 14.35 -13.59
N GLY A 112 2.43 13.81 -14.42
CA GLY A 112 2.27 14.12 -15.85
C GLY A 112 3.35 13.55 -16.77
N ARG A 113 4.40 12.95 -16.24
CA ARG A 113 5.55 12.45 -17.02
C ARG A 113 5.20 11.26 -17.89
N ALA A 114 4.39 10.33 -17.39
CA ALA A 114 3.92 9.20 -18.18
C ALA A 114 3.01 9.66 -19.31
N VAL A 115 2.13 10.62 -19.03
CA VAL A 115 1.23 11.22 -20.02
C VAL A 115 2.02 11.79 -21.20
N GLU A 116 3.07 12.56 -20.91
CA GLU A 116 3.93 13.13 -21.97
C GLU A 116 4.64 12.04 -22.78
N LEU A 117 5.21 11.03 -22.11
CA LEU A 117 5.95 9.96 -22.76
C LEU A 117 5.06 9.10 -23.66
N LEU A 118 3.87 8.72 -23.18
CA LEU A 118 2.91 7.93 -23.96
C LEU A 118 2.39 8.71 -25.18
N ARG A 119 2.06 10.00 -25.00
CA ARG A 119 1.64 10.87 -26.12
C ARG A 119 2.72 11.06 -27.17
N LYS A 120 4.00 11.21 -26.76
CA LYS A 120 5.15 11.28 -27.68
C LYS A 120 5.31 10.01 -28.54
N GLN A 121 4.80 8.88 -28.06
CA GLN A 121 4.81 7.60 -28.77
C GLN A 121 3.55 7.35 -29.60
N GLY A 122 2.66 8.35 -29.71
CA GLY A 122 1.44 8.26 -30.49
C GLY A 122 0.28 7.55 -29.80
N ILE A 123 0.39 7.29 -28.50
CA ILE A 123 -0.68 6.71 -27.70
C ILE A 123 -1.60 7.84 -27.24
N GLU A 124 -2.91 7.66 -27.45
CA GLU A 124 -3.93 8.58 -26.93
C GLU A 124 -4.00 8.44 -25.40
N VAL A 125 -3.92 9.56 -24.68
CA VAL A 125 -4.01 9.56 -23.21
C VAL A 125 -5.09 10.50 -22.75
N GLU A 126 -6.06 9.96 -22.00
CA GLU A 126 -7.12 10.68 -21.32
C GLU A 126 -6.90 10.63 -19.81
N LEU A 127 -7.01 11.78 -19.14
CA LEU A 127 -6.99 11.90 -17.69
C LEU A 127 -8.42 12.11 -17.20
N LEU A 128 -8.83 11.31 -16.24
CA LEU A 128 -10.07 11.48 -15.51
C LEU A 128 -9.77 12.17 -14.18
N ASP A 129 -10.74 12.90 -13.67
CA ASP A 129 -10.64 13.54 -12.33
C ASP A 129 -11.12 12.56 -11.26
N CYS A 130 -10.25 11.62 -10.90
CA CYS A 130 -10.51 10.62 -9.86
C CYS A 130 -9.52 10.72 -8.68
N ASP A 131 -8.84 11.86 -8.53
CA ASP A 131 -7.82 12.07 -7.50
C ASP A 131 -8.37 11.86 -6.08
N GLU A 132 -9.59 12.32 -5.79
CA GLU A 132 -10.24 12.11 -4.50
C GLU A 132 -10.53 10.62 -4.22
N GLN A 133 -10.99 9.88 -5.24
CA GLN A 133 -11.27 8.45 -5.10
C GLN A 133 -9.97 7.66 -4.88
N PHE A 134 -8.91 7.99 -5.64
CA PHE A 134 -7.58 7.42 -5.43
C PHE A 134 -7.04 7.72 -4.03
N ALA A 135 -7.19 8.97 -3.57
CA ALA A 135 -6.79 9.40 -2.25
C ALA A 135 -7.49 8.63 -1.12
N ALA A 136 -8.80 8.44 -1.27
CA ALA A 136 -9.60 7.69 -0.30
C ALA A 136 -9.16 6.22 -0.20
N GLN A 137 -8.71 5.62 -1.29
CA GLN A 137 -8.21 4.25 -1.34
C GLN A 137 -6.76 4.11 -0.85
N ASN A 138 -5.96 5.18 -0.91
CA ASN A 138 -4.52 5.17 -0.68
C ASN A 138 -4.03 6.17 0.39
N PRO A 139 -4.65 6.23 1.58
CA PRO A 139 -4.32 7.26 2.57
C PRO A 139 -2.88 7.13 3.12
N ALA A 140 -2.38 5.90 3.29
CA ALA A 140 -1.02 5.64 3.77
C ALA A 140 0.04 6.08 2.76
N PHE A 141 -0.17 5.77 1.47
CA PHE A 141 0.71 6.17 0.38
C PHE A 141 0.80 7.69 0.25
N LEU A 142 -0.35 8.37 0.26
CA LEU A 142 -0.39 9.83 0.19
C LEU A 142 0.26 10.50 1.40
N SER A 143 0.02 9.97 2.60
CA SER A 143 0.66 10.50 3.81
C SER A 143 2.19 10.44 3.71
N HIS A 144 2.73 9.36 3.15
CA HIS A 144 4.18 9.21 2.93
C HIS A 144 4.75 10.27 1.97
N LEU A 145 4.00 10.65 0.93
CA LEU A 145 4.47 11.58 -0.10
C LEU A 145 4.24 13.06 0.23
N THR A 146 3.16 13.38 0.93
CA THR A 146 2.66 14.77 1.05
C THR A 146 2.75 15.34 2.45
N ARG A 147 3.05 14.52 3.45
CA ARG A 147 3.06 14.95 4.85
C ARG A 147 4.43 14.70 5.48
N GLU A 148 4.88 15.62 6.30
CA GLU A 148 6.06 15.46 7.16
C GLU A 148 5.80 14.54 8.38
N ILE A 149 4.55 14.13 8.58
CA ILE A 149 4.13 13.26 9.67
C ILE A 149 3.82 11.85 9.15
N PRO A 150 4.18 10.79 9.89
CA PRO A 150 3.91 9.42 9.48
C PRO A 150 2.41 9.11 9.48
N PHE A 151 1.98 8.24 8.57
CA PHE A 151 0.65 7.62 8.65
C PHE A 151 0.59 6.75 9.89
N THR A 152 -0.33 7.05 10.81
CA THR A 152 -0.40 6.39 12.11
C THR A 152 -1.65 5.54 12.22
N ILE A 153 -1.46 4.26 12.58
CA ILE A 153 -2.53 3.31 12.87
C ILE A 153 -2.59 3.10 14.37
N VAL A 154 -3.73 3.36 14.97
CA VAL A 154 -3.96 3.11 16.39
C VAL A 154 -4.66 1.76 16.53
N LYS A 155 -4.00 0.82 17.25
CA LYS A 155 -4.52 -0.53 17.50
C LYS A 155 -4.64 -0.78 19.00
N TRP A 156 -5.80 -1.20 19.43
CA TRP A 156 -6.01 -1.68 20.82
C TRP A 156 -6.88 -2.94 20.80
N ALA A 157 -6.84 -3.69 21.91
CA ALA A 157 -7.76 -4.80 22.15
C ALA A 157 -8.60 -4.50 23.38
N SER A 158 -9.91 -4.66 23.28
CA SER A 158 -10.84 -4.46 24.39
C SER A 158 -11.91 -5.57 24.41
N THR A 159 -12.51 -5.78 25.57
CA THR A 159 -13.73 -6.56 25.68
C THR A 159 -14.92 -5.81 25.06
N ALA A 160 -16.04 -6.47 24.86
CA ALA A 160 -17.24 -5.86 24.26
C ALA A 160 -17.79 -4.68 25.11
N ASP A 161 -17.53 -4.67 26.39
CA ASP A 161 -17.86 -3.60 27.34
C ASP A 161 -16.73 -2.57 27.54
N GLY A 162 -15.67 -2.64 26.69
CA GLY A 162 -14.65 -1.58 26.57
C GLY A 162 -13.45 -1.71 27.51
N PHE A 163 -13.30 -2.79 28.27
CA PHE A 163 -12.15 -2.97 29.16
C PHE A 163 -10.93 -3.56 28.45
N ILE A 164 -9.74 -3.07 28.79
CA ILE A 164 -8.44 -3.54 28.26
C ILE A 164 -7.76 -4.56 29.19
N ALA A 165 -8.24 -4.69 30.42
CA ALA A 165 -7.79 -5.67 31.42
C ALA A 165 -8.88 -5.89 32.45
N SER A 166 -8.80 -7.01 33.20
CA SER A 166 -9.64 -7.24 34.40
C SER A 166 -9.24 -6.34 35.56
N SER A 167 -10.05 -6.28 36.60
CA SER A 167 -9.75 -5.56 37.86
C SER A 167 -8.45 -6.01 38.51
N SER A 168 -7.98 -7.25 38.23
CA SER A 168 -6.70 -7.78 38.73
C SER A 168 -5.52 -7.50 37.76
N GLY A 169 -5.71 -6.71 36.71
CA GLY A 169 -4.69 -6.37 35.70
C GLY A 169 -4.42 -7.46 34.66
N LYS A 170 -5.18 -8.56 34.64
CA LYS A 170 -5.01 -9.62 33.62
C LYS A 170 -5.62 -9.19 32.31
N SER A 171 -4.81 -9.17 31.23
CA SER A 171 -5.20 -8.79 29.86
C SER A 171 -5.10 -9.93 28.85
N LYS A 172 -4.53 -11.06 29.18
CA LYS A 172 -4.28 -12.19 28.28
C LYS A 172 -5.33 -13.28 28.46
N TRP A 173 -6.11 -13.67 27.45
CA TRP A 173 -6.17 -13.10 26.09
C TRP A 173 -7.56 -12.51 25.89
N ILE A 174 -7.65 -11.26 25.45
CA ILE A 174 -8.92 -10.60 25.12
C ILE A 174 -9.35 -10.98 23.69
N SER A 175 -8.40 -11.06 22.75
CA SER A 175 -8.64 -11.43 21.36
C SER A 175 -8.25 -12.90 21.08
N ASN A 176 -8.91 -13.50 20.08
CA ASN A 176 -8.62 -14.87 19.60
C ASN A 176 -7.28 -14.98 18.87
N ALA A 177 -6.90 -16.18 18.44
CA ALA A 177 -5.64 -16.43 17.76
C ALA A 177 -5.62 -15.78 16.37
N GLU A 178 -6.73 -15.78 15.65
CA GLU A 178 -6.88 -15.20 14.30
C GLU A 178 -6.64 -13.68 14.34
N SER A 179 -7.31 -12.97 15.25
CA SER A 179 -7.09 -11.52 15.45
C SER A 179 -5.63 -11.20 15.83
N ARG A 180 -4.96 -12.08 16.58
CA ARG A 180 -3.54 -11.87 16.92
C ARG A 180 -2.62 -12.11 15.71
N ALA A 181 -2.94 -13.07 14.83
CA ALA A 181 -2.23 -13.28 13.57
C ALA A 181 -2.33 -12.04 12.68
N GLU A 182 -3.53 -11.46 12.54
CA GLU A 182 -3.76 -10.22 11.80
C GLU A 182 -2.94 -9.04 12.37
N VAL A 183 -2.83 -8.94 13.70
CA VAL A 183 -1.94 -7.93 14.33
C VAL A 183 -0.47 -8.14 13.96
N HIS A 184 -0.01 -9.37 13.77
CA HIS A 184 1.36 -9.63 13.29
C HIS A 184 1.54 -9.23 11.83
N GLN A 185 0.54 -9.43 10.97
CA GLN A 185 0.53 -8.91 9.60
C GLN A 185 0.58 -7.36 9.59
N LEU A 186 -0.25 -6.71 10.40
CA LEU A 186 -0.24 -5.26 10.53
C LEU A 186 1.13 -4.72 10.98
N ARG A 187 1.79 -5.39 11.94
CA ARG A 187 3.15 -5.02 12.36
C ARG A 187 4.16 -5.21 11.24
N SER A 188 4.09 -6.30 10.51
CA SER A 188 5.04 -6.61 9.43
C SER A 188 5.00 -5.60 8.28
N ALA A 189 3.85 -4.97 8.06
CA ALA A 189 3.65 -3.92 7.06
C ALA A 189 3.97 -2.50 7.57
N SER A 190 4.21 -2.35 8.87
CA SER A 190 4.53 -1.06 9.51
C SER A 190 6.05 -0.92 9.68
N GLN A 191 6.62 0.22 9.31
CA GLN A 191 8.06 0.48 9.49
C GLN A 191 8.43 0.66 10.97
N ALA A 192 7.51 1.18 11.78
CA ALA A 192 7.73 1.39 13.20
C ALA A 192 6.53 0.94 14.04
N ILE A 193 6.81 0.47 15.25
CA ILE A 193 5.79 0.19 16.27
C ILE A 193 6.04 1.04 17.50
N ALA A 194 5.00 1.77 17.93
CA ALA A 194 5.05 2.64 19.09
C ALA A 194 4.21 2.11 20.25
N VAL A 195 4.74 2.15 21.46
CA VAL A 195 4.00 1.84 22.70
C VAL A 195 4.36 2.80 23.80
N ALA A 196 3.42 3.06 24.70
CA ALA A 196 3.69 3.83 25.90
C ALA A 196 4.43 3.00 26.95
N LYS A 197 5.21 3.68 27.81
CA LYS A 197 5.94 3.08 28.94
C LYS A 197 5.07 2.14 29.77
N GLY A 198 3.82 2.52 30.08
CA GLY A 198 2.91 1.69 30.87
C GLY A 198 2.70 0.30 30.26
N THR A 199 2.59 0.21 28.94
CA THR A 199 2.47 -1.06 28.21
C THR A 199 3.76 -1.89 28.32
N VAL A 200 4.93 -1.25 28.23
CA VAL A 200 6.22 -1.96 28.38
C VAL A 200 6.36 -2.55 29.79
N VAL A 201 6.05 -1.78 30.81
CA VAL A 201 6.14 -2.23 32.21
C VAL A 201 5.13 -3.34 32.52
N ALA A 202 3.89 -3.21 32.02
CA ALA A 202 2.83 -4.18 32.33
C ALA A 202 2.99 -5.50 31.56
N ASP A 203 3.39 -5.45 30.28
CA ASP A 203 3.32 -6.61 29.38
C ASP A 203 4.68 -7.18 28.98
N ASN A 204 5.77 -6.43 29.20
CA ASN A 204 7.12 -6.77 28.73
C ASN A 204 7.12 -7.28 27.26
N PRO A 205 6.60 -6.49 26.32
CA PRO A 205 6.39 -6.95 24.96
C PRO A 205 7.70 -6.96 24.15
N SER A 206 7.87 -7.94 23.27
CA SER A 206 8.98 -7.96 22.32
C SER A 206 8.76 -7.03 21.11
N LEU A 207 7.52 -6.68 20.80
CA LEU A 207 7.12 -5.81 19.67
C LEU A 207 7.64 -6.28 18.30
N THR A 208 7.76 -7.57 18.10
CA THR A 208 8.18 -8.18 16.84
C THR A 208 6.98 -8.60 15.98
N ALA A 209 7.16 -8.64 14.68
CA ALA A 209 6.29 -9.38 13.76
C ALA A 209 6.75 -10.85 13.73
N ARG A 210 5.81 -11.79 13.77
CA ARG A 210 6.08 -13.23 13.79
C ARG A 210 5.10 -13.96 12.89
N ASP A 211 5.56 -15.09 12.33
CA ASP A 211 4.75 -15.94 11.46
C ASP A 211 4.18 -15.18 10.24
N VAL A 212 5.05 -14.34 9.62
CA VAL A 212 4.73 -13.48 8.48
C VAL A 212 5.72 -13.71 7.35
N GLU A 213 5.26 -13.66 6.09
CA GLU A 213 6.09 -13.88 4.92
C GLU A 213 6.99 -12.68 4.57
N HIS A 214 6.49 -11.47 4.88
CA HIS A 214 7.17 -10.21 4.59
C HIS A 214 7.21 -9.35 5.84
N ASN A 215 8.34 -8.66 6.10
CA ASN A 215 8.50 -7.83 7.28
C ASN A 215 9.34 -6.60 6.97
N VAL A 216 8.74 -5.41 7.09
CA VAL A 216 9.42 -4.11 6.97
C VAL A 216 9.61 -3.42 8.31
N LEU A 217 9.18 -4.05 9.42
CA LEU A 217 9.30 -3.49 10.77
C LEU A 217 10.77 -3.46 11.18
N ASP A 218 11.31 -2.28 11.37
CA ASP A 218 12.72 -2.06 11.73
C ASP A 218 12.90 -1.18 12.97
N THR A 219 11.86 -0.45 13.40
CA THR A 219 11.97 0.56 14.46
C THR A 219 10.96 0.34 15.58
N LYS A 220 11.45 0.43 16.82
CA LYS A 220 10.62 0.44 18.02
C LYS A 220 10.65 1.83 18.67
N VAL A 221 9.47 2.35 18.99
CA VAL A 221 9.30 3.67 19.59
C VAL A 221 8.69 3.52 20.97
N LEU A 222 9.39 4.03 21.98
CA LEU A 222 8.86 4.14 23.34
C LEU A 222 8.36 5.56 23.60
N ILE A 223 7.05 5.69 23.84
CA ILE A 223 6.45 6.98 24.18
C ILE A 223 6.48 7.15 25.71
N GLY A 224 7.31 8.10 26.17
CA GLY A 224 7.45 8.42 27.58
C GLY A 224 8.91 8.53 28.05
N CYS A 225 9.14 8.45 29.37
CA CYS A 225 10.48 8.59 29.93
C CYS A 225 11.24 7.25 29.86
N ALA A 226 12.33 7.20 29.08
CA ALA A 226 13.15 6.00 28.87
C ALA A 226 13.84 5.49 30.15
N ASN A 227 14.13 6.38 31.11
CA ASN A 227 14.86 6.06 32.35
C ASN A 227 14.19 5.06 33.28
N ALA A 228 13.02 4.54 32.92
CA ALA A 228 12.26 3.58 33.72
C ALA A 228 12.05 2.23 33.02
N VAL A 229 12.82 1.95 31.97
CA VAL A 229 12.83 0.65 31.29
C VAL A 229 14.19 0.02 31.58
N ASP A 230 14.20 -1.05 32.37
CA ASP A 230 15.40 -1.80 32.72
C ASP A 230 15.93 -2.56 31.50
N ASN A 231 17.23 -2.85 31.48
CA ASN A 231 17.90 -3.54 30.36
C ASN A 231 17.36 -4.96 30.10
N ASP A 232 16.63 -5.54 31.03
CA ASP A 232 16.05 -6.89 30.91
C ASP A 232 14.71 -6.93 30.15
N PHE A 233 14.18 -5.76 29.76
CA PHE A 233 12.94 -5.74 28.98
C PHE A 233 13.15 -6.26 27.55
N LYS A 234 12.24 -7.10 27.07
CA LYS A 234 12.30 -7.75 25.75
C LYS A 234 12.36 -6.76 24.58
N ILE A 235 11.82 -5.56 24.75
CA ILE A 235 11.90 -4.49 23.76
C ILE A 235 13.36 -4.09 23.42
N LEU A 236 14.31 -4.38 24.33
CA LEU A 236 15.73 -4.04 24.21
C LEU A 236 16.61 -5.19 23.74
N GLN A 237 16.06 -6.38 23.50
CA GLN A 237 16.84 -7.62 23.33
C GLN A 237 17.06 -8.02 21.87
N ASP A 238 16.77 -7.15 20.90
CA ASP A 238 17.02 -7.40 19.48
C ASP A 238 17.76 -6.22 18.84
N ASP A 239 18.16 -6.38 17.56
CA ASP A 239 18.96 -5.40 16.81
C ASP A 239 18.13 -4.31 16.11
N MET A 240 16.82 -4.22 16.38
CA MET A 240 15.95 -3.21 15.80
C MET A 240 16.33 -1.80 16.29
N GLN A 241 16.13 -0.80 15.43
CA GLN A 241 16.29 0.61 15.82
C GLN A 241 15.34 1.00 16.94
N ARG A 242 15.77 1.90 17.81
CA ARG A 242 15.00 2.35 18.99
C ARG A 242 14.98 3.87 19.06
N LEU A 243 13.75 4.39 19.25
CA LEU A 243 13.51 5.82 19.48
C LEU A 243 12.79 5.98 20.83
N TRP A 244 13.29 6.90 21.64
CA TRP A 244 12.83 7.16 23.01
C TRP A 244 12.27 8.54 23.18
#